data_7e3976eb0c2b776b83f41161c5867283
#
_entry.id   7e3976eb0c2b776b83f41161c5867283
#
_cell.length_a   1.000
_cell.length_b   1.000
_cell.length_c   1.000
_cell.angle_alpha   90.00
_cell.angle_beta   90.00
_cell.angle_gamma   90.00
#
_symmetry.space_group_name_H-M   'P 1'
#
loop_
_entity.id
_entity.type
_entity.pdbx_description
1 polymer ?
#
loop_
_entity_poly.entity_id
_entity_poly.type
_entity_poly.pdbx_seq_one_letter_code
_entity_poly.pdbx_strand_id
1 'polypeptide(L)'
;MNLENNTAILFNIKKILNTENNSINTLGNRPKNLTNYLLPMIQSNYSVSIKADGLRCFLYYEKYIYSIFNTFEVKNISKTKIKDICLVDCEYIPELDKYYIFDILIYKNKDVTSYTLKERIELLNKDFLTDKIKLKEIYNLENKGNIFELSKKMYNNKFEYETDGLIYTPIYEPYHNNYIYKWKPLKQQTIDFLIREIKSIDETKKYYLFVSSNVQNIKKRLLNDKVYMNLFPFITENNNYYPSYFSPSQIATIKVKIVEKNGNKYGNFNNIMIKDNTIVEFYYDMEEKNEEMKWKPYKFRMDKTKGYLENYSNQIYDVSKGPNSWNTAINVFNYIKNPINENVLFGNKNIENNYYLDIKKKGLKINLYSYNNYIKSLLYKKYLKTGDKILDLAGGRGGDLHKMKNSNYILHIDIVNKLLEEAKNRFKKIDTKTKIDFLKFNLLGDNLNKINKIKKNKNVEYFDIITCQFAFHYLCKSKETIQFIIDIISKNLKKDGLFIMTGYDGKSIFDLLKNKDYIDYKYKDNVFVKIIKKYEKTFKNYGQMINVYVEKIGIPQDEFLINFDYITKEFKKKNIVVQEENSFTHHIKEYIAEYNKQLTDDEIKYIDLHKYIVYKSL
;
A
#
# COMPACT_ATOMS: atom_id res chain seq x y z
N MET A 1 5.31 35.34 21.48
CA MET A 1 6.68 34.80 21.26
C MET A 1 7.22 35.38 19.99
N ASN A 2 8.46 35.89 20.00
CA ASN A 2 9.03 36.59 18.84
C ASN A 2 9.24 35.64 17.67
N LEU A 3 8.93 36.07 16.45
CA LEU A 3 9.19 35.36 15.18
C LEU A 3 10.63 34.83 15.08
N GLU A 4 11.58 35.54 15.68
CA GLU A 4 13.01 35.19 15.74
C GLU A 4 13.30 33.86 16.44
N ASN A 5 12.60 33.53 17.55
CA ASN A 5 12.78 32.28 18.27
C ASN A 5 12.26 31.05 17.46
N ASN A 6 11.17 31.23 16.73
CA ASN A 6 10.63 30.16 15.87
C ASN A 6 11.58 29.82 14.73
N THR A 7 12.17 30.84 14.12
CA THR A 7 13.15 30.71 13.02
C THR A 7 14.42 29.99 13.50
N ALA A 8 14.91 30.33 14.71
CA ALA A 8 16.09 29.70 15.29
C ALA A 8 15.89 28.20 15.60
N ILE A 9 14.75 27.83 16.18
CA ILE A 9 14.41 26.43 16.46
C ILE A 9 14.37 25.61 15.15
N LEU A 10 13.68 26.11 14.13
CA LEU A 10 13.60 25.47 12.83
C LEU A 10 14.95 25.34 12.13
N PHE A 11 15.80 26.40 12.26
CA PHE A 11 17.15 26.37 11.72
C PHE A 11 18.01 25.28 12.38
N ASN A 12 17.97 25.17 13.72
CA ASN A 12 18.72 24.17 14.47
C ASN A 12 18.29 22.74 14.06
N ILE A 13 16.99 22.48 13.97
CA ILE A 13 16.46 21.18 13.51
C ILE A 13 16.99 20.84 12.12
N LYS A 14 16.87 21.78 11.17
CA LYS A 14 17.34 21.57 9.79
C LYS A 14 18.83 21.31 9.71
N LYS A 15 19.62 22.06 10.46
CA LYS A 15 21.08 21.92 10.51
C LYS A 15 21.49 20.54 11.01
N ILE A 16 20.86 20.04 12.08
CA ILE A 16 21.20 18.74 12.69
C ILE A 16 20.75 17.59 11.78
N LEU A 17 19.51 17.65 11.21
CA LEU A 17 18.96 16.62 10.35
C LEU A 17 19.43 16.71 8.89
N ASN A 18 20.27 17.69 8.56
CA ASN A 18 20.80 17.93 7.21
C ASN A 18 19.69 17.91 6.13
N THR A 19 18.59 18.62 6.39
CA THR A 19 17.44 18.66 5.49
C THR A 19 17.31 20.02 4.81
N GLU A 20 17.27 20.04 3.48
CA GLU A 20 17.03 21.27 2.68
C GLU A 20 15.54 21.63 2.60
N ASN A 21 14.64 20.74 3.01
CA ASN A 21 13.20 20.91 2.85
C ASN A 21 12.64 21.99 3.80
N ASN A 22 11.89 22.92 3.22
CA ASN A 22 11.26 24.03 3.94
C ASN A 22 10.01 23.65 4.77
N SER A 23 9.70 22.35 4.89
CA SER A 23 8.47 21.88 5.54
C SER A 23 8.75 20.83 6.62
N ILE A 24 8.38 21.13 7.87
CA ILE A 24 8.32 20.15 8.97
C ILE A 24 7.34 19.00 8.65
N ASN A 25 6.35 19.24 7.79
CA ASN A 25 5.40 18.22 7.34
C ASN A 25 6.07 17.03 6.64
N THR A 26 7.31 17.18 6.17
CA THR A 26 8.09 16.11 5.52
C THR A 26 8.97 15.34 6.50
N LEU A 27 9.16 15.84 7.75
CA LEU A 27 9.99 15.15 8.74
C LEU A 27 9.34 13.89 9.27
N GLY A 28 8.02 13.85 9.37
CA GLY A 28 7.29 12.74 9.99
C GLY A 28 6.82 11.68 8.99
N ASN A 29 7.04 10.41 9.31
CA ASN A 29 6.49 9.30 8.54
C ASN A 29 4.95 9.33 8.51
N ARG A 30 4.35 8.98 7.37
CA ARG A 30 2.90 8.84 7.23
C ARG A 30 2.54 7.35 7.11
N PRO A 31 1.87 6.75 8.12
CA PRO A 31 1.46 5.35 8.07
C PRO A 31 0.52 5.08 6.88
N LYS A 32 0.78 3.99 6.16
CA LYS A 32 -0.08 3.46 5.08
C LYS A 32 -1.15 2.54 5.66
N ASN A 33 -2.26 2.37 4.96
CA ASN A 33 -3.27 1.41 5.40
C ASN A 33 -2.70 -0.01 5.36
N LEU A 34 -2.87 -0.75 6.46
CA LEU A 34 -2.57 -2.17 6.51
C LEU A 34 -3.57 -2.93 5.63
N THR A 35 -3.10 -3.77 4.76
CA THR A 35 -3.93 -4.57 3.85
C THR A 35 -3.72 -6.06 4.11
N ASN A 36 -4.64 -6.90 3.66
CA ASN A 36 -4.60 -8.34 3.91
C ASN A 36 -3.28 -9.00 3.46
N TYR A 37 -2.68 -8.53 2.36
CA TYR A 37 -1.42 -9.08 1.88
C TYR A 37 -0.21 -8.67 2.71
N LEU A 38 -0.31 -7.59 3.51
CA LEU A 38 0.76 -7.14 4.41
C LEU A 38 0.73 -7.87 5.77
N LEU A 39 -0.37 -8.53 6.13
CA LEU A 39 -0.48 -9.26 7.40
C LEU A 39 0.67 -10.26 7.64
N PRO A 40 1.11 -11.08 6.66
CA PRO A 40 2.25 -11.95 6.86
C PRO A 40 3.56 -11.20 7.10
N MET A 41 3.70 -9.98 6.55
CA MET A 41 4.92 -9.18 6.70
C MET A 41 5.06 -8.61 8.11
N ILE A 42 3.95 -8.29 8.78
CA ILE A 42 3.97 -7.75 10.13
C ILE A 42 4.05 -8.83 11.22
N GLN A 43 4.02 -10.12 10.86
CA GLN A 43 4.11 -11.23 11.84
C GLN A 43 5.42 -11.26 12.62
N SER A 44 6.49 -10.73 12.05
CA SER A 44 7.80 -10.64 12.68
C SER A 44 8.41 -9.25 12.46
N ASN A 45 9.27 -8.83 13.36
CA ASN A 45 10.03 -7.59 13.27
C ASN A 45 9.16 -6.31 13.33
N TYR A 46 7.95 -6.40 13.87
CA TYR A 46 7.06 -5.25 14.05
C TYR A 46 6.66 -5.07 15.51
N SER A 47 6.62 -3.81 15.91
CA SER A 47 5.95 -3.35 17.13
C SER A 47 4.52 -2.91 16.81
N VAL A 48 3.68 -2.84 17.84
CA VAL A 48 2.32 -2.31 17.76
C VAL A 48 2.07 -1.29 18.85
N SER A 49 1.42 -0.19 18.50
CA SER A 49 0.93 0.83 19.41
C SER A 49 -0.50 1.23 19.08
N ILE A 50 -1.20 1.81 20.05
CA ILE A 50 -2.53 2.34 19.79
C ILE A 50 -2.46 3.55 18.87
N LYS A 51 -3.41 3.69 17.96
CA LYS A 51 -3.58 4.90 17.16
C LYS A 51 -4.49 5.88 17.94
N ALA A 52 -3.89 6.92 18.51
CA ALA A 52 -4.62 7.99 19.16
C ALA A 52 -5.36 8.86 18.12
N ASP A 53 -6.53 9.36 18.45
CA ASP A 53 -7.23 10.39 17.66
C ASP A 53 -6.81 11.78 18.15
N GLY A 54 -5.57 12.16 17.81
CA GLY A 54 -4.92 13.38 18.26
C GLY A 54 -4.31 14.19 17.13
N LEU A 55 -3.53 15.18 17.50
CA LEU A 55 -2.79 16.06 16.58
C LEU A 55 -1.31 15.72 16.65
N ARG A 56 -0.72 15.24 15.55
CA ARG A 56 0.70 14.98 15.50
C ARG A 56 1.49 16.27 15.60
N CYS A 57 2.50 16.27 16.47
CA CYS A 57 3.44 17.38 16.63
C CYS A 57 4.83 16.87 17.03
N PHE A 58 5.81 17.75 16.97
CA PHE A 58 7.14 17.50 17.52
C PHE A 58 7.33 18.27 18.81
N LEU A 59 8.07 17.70 19.77
CA LEU A 59 8.56 18.43 20.94
C LEU A 59 10.05 18.66 20.78
N TYR A 60 10.44 19.92 20.80
CA TYR A 60 11.82 20.39 20.80
C TYR A 60 12.25 20.75 22.20
N TYR A 61 13.35 20.16 22.67
CA TYR A 61 13.94 20.37 23.99
C TYR A 61 15.25 21.14 23.85
N GLU A 62 15.35 22.25 24.52
CA GLU A 62 16.57 23.04 24.75
C GLU A 62 16.26 24.10 25.80
N LYS A 63 16.66 23.90 27.10
CA LYS A 63 16.28 24.72 28.24
C LYS A 63 14.78 24.85 28.49
N TYR A 64 13.99 24.89 27.43
CA TYR A 64 12.54 24.88 27.42
C TYR A 64 12.04 23.76 26.50
N ILE A 65 10.79 23.35 26.70
CA ILE A 65 10.10 22.41 25.82
C ILE A 65 9.16 23.22 24.94
N TYR A 66 9.29 23.04 23.62
CA TYR A 66 8.42 23.67 22.64
C TYR A 66 7.68 22.63 21.83
N SER A 67 6.36 22.79 21.68
CA SER A 67 5.58 22.01 20.71
C SER A 67 5.60 22.70 19.35
N ILE A 68 5.74 21.91 18.28
CA ILE A 68 5.81 22.36 16.90
C ILE A 68 4.77 21.59 16.11
N PHE A 69 3.71 22.27 15.70
CA PHE A 69 2.64 21.70 14.88
C PHE A 69 2.89 21.88 13.39
N ASN A 70 2.14 21.18 12.57
CA ASN A 70 2.23 21.24 11.11
C ASN A 70 2.01 22.66 10.53
N THR A 71 1.36 23.54 11.27
CA THR A 71 1.13 24.95 10.93
C THR A 71 2.33 25.86 11.19
N PHE A 72 3.48 25.29 11.62
CA PHE A 72 4.66 26.02 12.13
C PHE A 72 4.38 26.84 13.40
N GLU A 73 3.25 26.60 14.04
CA GLU A 73 2.96 27.19 15.33
C GLU A 73 3.86 26.55 16.39
N VAL A 74 4.69 27.36 17.02
CA VAL A 74 5.60 26.95 18.11
C VAL A 74 5.05 27.49 19.42
N LYS A 75 4.76 26.60 20.37
CA LYS A 75 4.29 26.95 21.72
C LYS A 75 5.29 26.52 22.76
N ASN A 76 5.59 27.37 23.71
CA ASN A 76 6.36 27.03 24.90
C ASN A 76 5.45 26.25 25.86
N ILE A 77 5.89 25.07 26.30
CA ILE A 77 5.15 24.22 27.24
C ILE A 77 5.67 24.43 28.67
N SER A 78 6.98 24.25 28.89
CA SER A 78 7.59 24.32 30.22
C SER A 78 9.12 24.42 30.14
N LYS A 79 9.78 24.61 31.29
CA LYS A 79 11.22 24.43 31.42
C LYS A 79 11.58 22.95 31.44
N THR A 80 12.80 22.61 31.01
CA THR A 80 13.34 21.25 31.07
C THR A 80 14.75 21.26 31.67
N LYS A 81 15.16 20.10 32.19
CA LYS A 81 16.54 19.85 32.64
C LYS A 81 17.47 19.50 31.48
N ILE A 82 16.92 19.15 30.33
CA ILE A 82 17.66 18.81 29.11
C ILE A 82 18.27 20.08 28.55
N LYS A 83 19.59 20.11 28.44
CA LYS A 83 20.35 21.30 27.96
C LYS A 83 20.70 21.17 26.47
N ASP A 84 20.90 19.96 26.01
CA ASP A 84 21.21 19.66 24.61
C ASP A 84 19.93 19.60 23.77
N ILE A 85 20.06 19.88 22.47
CA ILE A 85 18.93 19.79 21.56
C ILE A 85 18.48 18.34 21.43
N CYS A 86 17.19 18.11 21.72
CA CYS A 86 16.50 16.87 21.41
C CYS A 86 15.19 17.18 20.67
N LEU A 87 14.82 16.29 19.73
CA LEU A 87 13.56 16.40 18.97
C LEU A 87 12.84 15.07 19.02
N VAL A 88 11.66 15.04 19.60
CA VAL A 88 10.83 13.84 19.69
C VAL A 88 9.55 13.98 18.88
N ASP A 89 9.04 12.86 18.38
CA ASP A 89 7.78 12.76 17.64
C ASP A 89 6.67 12.35 18.60
N CYS A 90 5.56 13.07 18.59
CA CYS A 90 4.48 12.83 19.55
C CYS A 90 3.09 13.11 18.97
N GLU A 91 2.10 12.63 19.70
CA GLU A 91 0.69 12.94 19.49
C GLU A 91 0.21 13.85 20.62
N TYR A 92 -0.38 14.99 20.29
CA TYR A 92 -1.03 15.90 21.23
C TYR A 92 -2.52 15.59 21.30
N ILE A 93 -3.04 15.42 22.50
CA ILE A 93 -4.46 15.16 22.79
C ILE A 93 -5.05 16.45 23.37
N PRO A 94 -5.79 17.24 22.55
CA PRO A 94 -6.29 18.55 22.99
C PRO A 94 -7.20 18.51 24.22
N GLU A 95 -8.05 17.47 24.30
CA GLU A 95 -9.03 17.31 25.39
C GLU A 95 -8.37 17.11 26.76
N LEU A 96 -7.14 16.60 26.78
CA LEU A 96 -6.36 16.35 28.01
C LEU A 96 -5.24 17.37 28.21
N ASP A 97 -4.92 18.17 27.20
CA ASP A 97 -3.72 19.01 27.15
C ASP A 97 -2.43 18.21 27.43
N LYS A 98 -2.33 16.99 26.81
CA LYS A 98 -1.20 16.08 27.00
C LYS A 98 -0.56 15.65 25.70
N TYR A 99 0.74 15.34 25.78
CA TYR A 99 1.59 14.88 24.67
C TYR A 99 2.05 13.45 24.93
N TYR A 100 1.97 12.58 23.92
CA TYR A 100 2.38 11.18 23.99
C TYR A 100 3.51 10.92 23.00
N ILE A 101 4.75 10.81 23.52
CA ILE A 101 5.96 10.58 22.73
C ILE A 101 5.94 9.13 22.23
N PHE A 102 6.24 8.91 20.96
CA PHE A 102 6.34 7.58 20.36
C PHE A 102 7.62 7.36 19.53
N ASP A 103 8.44 8.40 19.29
CA ASP A 103 9.74 8.28 18.61
C ASP A 103 10.66 9.47 18.92
N ILE A 104 11.93 9.38 18.53
CA ILE A 104 12.93 10.44 18.68
C ILE A 104 13.78 10.57 17.42
N LEU A 105 14.05 11.81 16.98
CA LEU A 105 14.82 12.13 15.77
C LEU A 105 16.18 12.73 16.09
N ILE A 106 16.25 13.58 17.10
CA ILE A 106 17.48 14.22 17.57
C ILE A 106 17.66 13.90 19.04
N TYR A 107 18.83 13.39 19.40
CA TYR A 107 19.22 13.13 20.78
C TYR A 107 20.58 13.75 21.08
N LYS A 108 20.63 14.70 22.04
CA LYS A 108 21.86 15.40 22.47
C LYS A 108 22.64 15.96 21.29
N ASN A 109 22.01 16.79 20.47
CA ASN A 109 22.56 17.44 19.27
C ASN A 109 22.97 16.47 18.14
N LYS A 110 22.56 15.20 18.17
CA LYS A 110 22.90 14.20 17.16
C LYS A 110 21.64 13.73 16.45
N ASP A 111 21.72 13.59 15.13
CA ASP A 111 20.72 12.90 14.32
C ASP A 111 20.75 11.39 14.63
N VAL A 112 19.62 10.85 15.10
CA VAL A 112 19.44 9.43 15.40
C VAL A 112 18.42 8.76 14.48
N THR A 113 18.04 9.42 13.40
CA THR A 113 17.03 8.90 12.44
C THR A 113 17.50 7.65 11.72
N SER A 114 18.81 7.40 11.62
CA SER A 114 19.40 6.18 11.05
C SER A 114 19.36 4.98 12.00
N TYR A 115 19.11 5.18 13.29
CA TYR A 115 19.01 4.12 14.28
C TYR A 115 17.71 3.31 14.07
N THR A 116 17.71 2.07 14.55
CA THR A 116 16.49 1.24 14.60
C THR A 116 15.47 1.82 15.57
N LEU A 117 14.20 1.47 15.42
CA LEU A 117 13.16 1.93 16.36
C LEU A 117 13.50 1.57 17.80
N LYS A 118 13.98 0.34 18.03
CA LYS A 118 14.37 -0.11 19.36
C LYS A 118 15.42 0.80 19.99
N GLU A 119 16.52 1.05 19.27
CA GLU A 119 17.60 1.93 19.73
C GLU A 119 17.09 3.35 20.00
N ARG A 120 16.20 3.89 19.15
CA ARG A 120 15.62 5.21 19.35
C ARG A 120 14.75 5.29 20.62
N ILE A 121 13.91 4.28 20.84
CA ILE A 121 13.03 4.27 22.03
C ILE A 121 13.84 4.11 23.32
N GLU A 122 14.95 3.36 23.30
CA GLU A 122 15.86 3.21 24.45
C GLU A 122 16.55 4.52 24.88
N LEU A 123 16.63 5.52 23.99
CA LEU A 123 17.14 6.87 24.32
C LEU A 123 16.16 7.69 25.16
N LEU A 124 14.86 7.36 25.12
CA LEU A 124 13.80 8.07 25.84
C LEU A 124 13.80 7.63 27.32
N ASN A 125 14.09 8.56 28.19
CA ASN A 125 14.14 8.34 29.64
C ASN A 125 13.21 9.31 30.38
N LYS A 126 13.20 9.26 31.72
CA LYS A 126 12.34 10.10 32.57
C LYS A 126 12.55 11.60 32.40
N ASP A 127 13.71 12.04 31.89
CA ASP A 127 14.00 13.48 31.75
C ASP A 127 13.16 14.14 30.62
N PHE A 128 12.62 13.33 29.71
CA PHE A 128 11.67 13.77 28.69
C PHE A 128 10.24 13.96 29.20
N LEU A 129 9.93 13.45 30.39
CA LEU A 129 8.56 13.33 30.89
C LEU A 129 8.22 14.49 31.83
N THR A 130 6.95 14.88 31.80
CA THR A 130 6.33 15.83 32.74
C THR A 130 4.90 15.39 33.02
N ASP A 131 4.16 16.13 33.84
CA ASP A 131 2.72 15.86 34.05
C ASP A 131 1.92 15.88 32.73
N LYS A 132 2.36 16.71 31.76
CA LYS A 132 1.73 16.85 30.45
C LYS A 132 2.35 15.99 29.35
N ILE A 133 3.55 15.43 29.55
CA ILE A 133 4.29 14.70 28.54
C ILE A 133 4.54 13.29 29.05
N LYS A 134 4.03 12.29 28.31
CA LYS A 134 4.11 10.88 28.62
C LYS A 134 4.68 10.06 27.47
N LEU A 135 5.20 8.87 27.74
CA LEU A 135 5.54 7.90 26.70
C LEU A 135 4.28 7.17 26.23
N LYS A 136 4.19 6.96 24.94
CA LYS A 136 3.17 6.10 24.33
C LYS A 136 3.54 4.65 24.54
N GLU A 137 2.57 3.83 24.90
CA GLU A 137 2.76 2.39 25.07
C GLU A 137 3.02 1.72 23.72
N ILE A 138 4.12 0.95 23.62
CA ILE A 138 4.52 0.22 22.42
C ILE A 138 4.82 -1.23 22.83
N TYR A 139 4.12 -2.18 22.18
CA TYR A 139 4.35 -3.62 22.41
C TYR A 139 5.30 -4.22 21.37
N ASN A 140 5.97 -5.29 21.76
CA ASN A 140 6.84 -6.12 20.91
C ASN A 140 8.16 -5.47 20.46
N LEU A 141 8.70 -4.48 21.14
CA LEU A 141 10.02 -3.92 20.82
C LEU A 141 11.16 -4.98 20.87
N GLU A 142 10.99 -6.03 21.67
CA GLU A 142 11.94 -7.16 21.76
C GLU A 142 11.70 -8.25 20.68
N ASN A 143 10.69 -8.11 19.84
CA ASN A 143 10.30 -9.08 18.81
C ASN A 143 10.08 -10.53 19.35
N LYS A 144 9.58 -10.65 20.58
CA LYS A 144 9.40 -11.93 21.29
C LYS A 144 7.96 -12.42 21.33
N GLY A 145 6.98 -11.57 20.97
CA GLY A 145 5.56 -11.87 21.08
C GLY A 145 4.89 -12.14 19.73
N ASN A 146 3.73 -12.81 19.80
CA ASN A 146 2.82 -12.89 18.67
C ASN A 146 2.16 -11.52 18.45
N ILE A 147 2.46 -10.86 17.35
CA ILE A 147 1.99 -9.49 17.06
C ILE A 147 0.45 -9.40 17.05
N PHE A 148 -0.26 -10.44 16.63
CA PHE A 148 -1.72 -10.43 16.56
C PHE A 148 -2.36 -10.52 17.95
N GLU A 149 -1.80 -11.34 18.85
CA GLU A 149 -2.22 -11.40 20.25
C GLU A 149 -1.93 -10.07 20.97
N LEU A 150 -0.76 -9.50 20.71
CA LEU A 150 -0.37 -8.20 21.25
C LEU A 150 -1.25 -7.07 20.70
N SER A 151 -1.65 -7.15 19.43
CA SER A 151 -2.61 -6.23 18.81
C SER A 151 -3.96 -6.29 19.49
N LYS A 152 -4.47 -7.51 19.78
CA LYS A 152 -5.72 -7.71 20.52
C LYS A 152 -5.64 -7.12 21.93
N LYS A 153 -4.52 -7.37 22.62
CA LYS A 153 -4.28 -6.83 23.97
C LYS A 153 -4.25 -5.30 23.93
N MET A 154 -3.47 -4.70 23.01
CA MET A 154 -3.36 -3.26 22.85
C MET A 154 -4.72 -2.61 22.52
N TYR A 155 -5.47 -3.18 21.58
CA TYR A 155 -6.77 -2.65 21.16
C TYR A 155 -7.83 -2.68 22.26
N ASN A 156 -7.80 -3.69 23.13
CA ASN A 156 -8.73 -3.85 24.24
C ASN A 156 -8.33 -3.08 25.51
N ASN A 157 -7.14 -2.47 25.55
CA ASN A 157 -6.74 -1.62 26.67
C ASN A 157 -7.63 -0.37 26.73
N LYS A 158 -7.85 0.12 27.94
CA LYS A 158 -8.52 1.40 28.16
C LYS A 158 -7.49 2.51 28.16
N PHE A 159 -7.71 3.51 27.33
CA PHE A 159 -6.90 4.73 27.27
C PHE A 159 -7.68 5.92 27.81
N GLU A 160 -6.98 6.92 28.33
CA GLU A 160 -7.61 8.16 28.80
C GLU A 160 -8.04 9.10 27.67
N TYR A 161 -7.80 8.70 26.39
CA TYR A 161 -8.12 9.44 25.17
C TYR A 161 -8.78 8.55 24.12
N GLU A 162 -9.43 9.19 23.14
CA GLU A 162 -10.07 8.48 22.04
C GLU A 162 -9.02 7.83 21.11
N THR A 163 -9.37 6.65 20.62
CA THR A 163 -8.48 5.85 19.77
C THR A 163 -9.21 5.43 18.50
N ASP A 164 -8.49 5.38 17.39
CA ASP A 164 -9.06 5.06 16.09
C ASP A 164 -8.34 3.91 15.37
N GLY A 165 -7.73 2.98 16.12
CA GLY A 165 -7.10 1.78 15.59
C GLY A 165 -5.70 1.50 16.12
N LEU A 166 -4.84 0.91 15.29
CA LEU A 166 -3.49 0.46 15.64
C LEU A 166 -2.46 0.97 14.64
N ILE A 167 -1.24 1.20 15.12
CA ILE A 167 -0.06 1.49 14.29
C ILE A 167 0.95 0.36 14.45
N TYR A 168 1.47 -0.12 13.32
CA TYR A 168 2.53 -1.12 13.23
C TYR A 168 3.79 -0.46 12.70
N THR A 169 4.86 -0.50 13.49
CA THR A 169 6.15 0.12 13.15
C THR A 169 7.23 -0.95 13.11
N PRO A 170 8.05 -1.05 12.04
CA PRO A 170 9.13 -2.01 11.97
C PRO A 170 10.21 -1.69 13.00
N ILE A 171 10.67 -2.73 13.73
CA ILE A 171 11.58 -2.57 14.87
C ILE A 171 13.00 -2.23 14.42
N TYR A 172 13.46 -2.82 13.30
CA TYR A 172 14.85 -2.77 12.83
C TYR A 172 15.08 -1.81 11.66
N GLU A 173 14.10 -1.01 11.30
CA GLU A 173 14.22 -0.03 10.23
C GLU A 173 14.56 1.37 10.79
N PRO A 174 15.26 2.21 10.01
CA PRO A 174 15.50 3.61 10.37
C PRO A 174 14.19 4.39 10.47
N TYR A 175 14.26 5.61 11.02
CA TYR A 175 13.07 6.46 11.19
C TYR A 175 12.37 6.70 9.84
N HIS A 176 13.10 7.14 8.83
CA HIS A 176 12.54 7.36 7.49
C HIS A 176 12.41 6.05 6.72
N ASN A 177 11.24 5.44 6.81
CA ASN A 177 10.93 4.22 6.08
C ASN A 177 9.49 4.25 5.56
N ASN A 178 9.20 3.36 4.60
CA ASN A 178 7.89 3.26 3.97
C ASN A 178 7.02 2.11 4.50
N TYR A 179 7.41 1.51 5.62
CA TYR A 179 6.87 0.25 6.12
C TYR A 179 6.08 0.41 7.42
N ILE A 180 5.65 1.62 7.76
CA ILE A 180 4.74 1.89 8.88
C ILE A 180 3.31 1.72 8.38
N TYR A 181 2.53 0.90 9.09
CA TYR A 181 1.16 0.60 8.73
C TYR A 181 0.18 1.00 9.81
N LYS A 182 -1.02 1.44 9.39
CA LYS A 182 -2.15 1.70 10.27
C LYS A 182 -3.30 0.77 9.93
N TRP A 183 -3.95 0.28 10.96
CA TRP A 183 -5.23 -0.40 10.87
C TRP A 183 -6.28 0.41 11.60
N LYS A 184 -7.48 0.50 11.03
CA LYS A 184 -8.66 1.09 11.65
C LYS A 184 -9.83 0.13 11.55
N PRO A 185 -10.73 0.06 12.55
CA PRO A 185 -12.00 -0.64 12.43
C PRO A 185 -12.79 -0.15 11.21
N LEU A 186 -13.59 -1.03 10.61
CA LEU A 186 -14.32 -0.70 9.39
C LEU A 186 -15.22 0.54 9.53
N LYS A 187 -15.88 0.69 10.67
CA LYS A 187 -16.75 1.85 10.97
C LYS A 187 -16.00 3.18 11.09
N GLN A 188 -14.69 3.14 11.30
CA GLN A 188 -13.81 4.32 11.37
C GLN A 188 -13.05 4.57 10.05
N GLN A 189 -13.36 3.82 8.99
CA GLN A 189 -12.86 4.07 7.64
C GLN A 189 -13.79 5.08 6.95
N THR A 190 -13.39 6.34 6.97
CA THR A 190 -14.25 7.45 6.55
C THR A 190 -13.62 8.25 5.42
N ILE A 191 -14.48 8.94 4.67
CA ILE A 191 -14.09 9.85 3.59
C ILE A 191 -14.79 11.19 3.82
N ASP A 192 -14.02 12.27 3.75
CA ASP A 192 -14.56 13.63 3.76
C ASP A 192 -15.04 13.99 2.35
N PHE A 193 -16.34 14.17 2.18
CA PHE A 193 -16.95 14.64 0.94
C PHE A 193 -17.44 16.07 1.06
N LEU A 194 -17.28 16.85 -0.01
CA LEU A 194 -18.08 18.05 -0.25
C LEU A 194 -19.44 17.61 -0.77
N ILE A 195 -20.52 18.03 -0.12
CA ILE A 195 -21.89 17.68 -0.50
C ILE A 195 -22.56 18.84 -1.22
N ARG A 196 -23.27 18.52 -2.32
CA ARG A 196 -24.08 19.48 -3.07
C ARG A 196 -25.47 18.92 -3.30
N GLU A 197 -26.48 19.74 -2.96
CA GLU A 197 -27.88 19.36 -3.04
C GLU A 197 -28.35 19.19 -4.50
N ILE A 198 -29.08 18.12 -4.75
CA ILE A 198 -29.81 17.89 -5.97
C ILE A 198 -31.27 18.32 -5.71
N LYS A 199 -31.90 19.07 -6.61
CA LYS A 199 -33.33 19.40 -6.47
C LYS A 199 -34.11 18.11 -6.19
N SER A 200 -34.76 18.05 -5.02
CA SER A 200 -35.59 16.92 -4.61
C SER A 200 -37.03 17.13 -5.03
N ILE A 201 -37.73 16.04 -5.32
CA ILE A 201 -39.14 16.04 -5.73
C ILE A 201 -40.04 15.63 -4.54
N ASP A 202 -39.48 15.03 -3.47
CA ASP A 202 -40.20 14.46 -2.34
C ASP A 202 -39.76 15.05 -0.98
N GLU A 203 -40.33 14.52 0.13
CA GLU A 203 -39.98 14.85 1.52
C GLU A 203 -38.50 14.48 1.91
N THR A 204 -37.67 14.16 0.94
CA THR A 204 -36.26 13.79 1.15
C THR A 204 -35.38 14.72 0.33
N LYS A 205 -34.19 15.03 0.88
CA LYS A 205 -33.10 15.69 0.16
C LYS A 205 -32.09 14.68 -0.35
N LYS A 206 -31.65 14.88 -1.58
CA LYS A 206 -30.60 14.09 -2.22
C LYS A 206 -29.39 14.98 -2.47
N TYR A 207 -28.19 14.42 -2.23
CA TYR A 207 -26.92 15.13 -2.41
C TYR A 207 -25.96 14.32 -3.25
N TYR A 208 -25.17 15.01 -4.08
CA TYR A 208 -23.96 14.48 -4.70
C TYR A 208 -22.79 14.54 -3.72
N LEU A 209 -21.92 13.54 -3.79
CA LEU A 209 -20.69 13.45 -3.02
C LEU A 209 -19.50 13.79 -3.93
N PHE A 210 -18.76 14.83 -3.58
CA PHE A 210 -17.62 15.33 -4.36
C PHE A 210 -16.32 15.13 -3.61
N VAL A 211 -15.26 14.84 -4.38
CA VAL A 211 -13.86 14.78 -3.93
C VAL A 211 -13.02 15.75 -4.74
N SER A 212 -11.83 16.11 -4.26
CA SER A 212 -10.89 16.94 -5.03
C SER A 212 -10.17 16.09 -6.07
N SER A 213 -10.12 16.57 -7.32
CA SER A 213 -9.47 15.89 -8.44
C SER A 213 -8.58 16.87 -9.23
N ASN A 214 -7.55 16.32 -9.90
CA ASN A 214 -6.67 17.03 -10.83
C ASN A 214 -6.58 16.36 -12.22
N VAL A 215 -7.50 15.43 -12.53
CA VAL A 215 -7.45 14.61 -13.76
C VAL A 215 -8.05 15.40 -14.92
N GLN A 216 -7.22 15.84 -15.88
CA GLN A 216 -7.62 16.76 -16.95
C GLN A 216 -8.78 16.28 -17.83
N ASN A 217 -8.81 15.00 -18.20
CA ASN A 217 -9.90 14.46 -19.03
C ASN A 217 -11.26 14.49 -18.32
N ILE A 218 -11.26 14.27 -17.00
CA ILE A 218 -12.48 14.37 -16.19
C ILE A 218 -12.91 15.83 -16.12
N LYS A 219 -11.99 16.78 -15.90
CA LYS A 219 -12.26 18.20 -15.87
C LYS A 219 -12.95 18.68 -17.16
N LYS A 220 -12.41 18.36 -18.34
CA LYS A 220 -13.00 18.72 -19.63
C LYS A 220 -14.45 18.25 -19.78
N ARG A 221 -14.76 17.05 -19.29
CA ARG A 221 -16.14 16.53 -19.30
C ARG A 221 -17.05 17.30 -18.36
N LEU A 222 -16.58 17.62 -17.16
CA LEU A 222 -17.34 18.34 -16.14
C LEU A 222 -17.63 19.79 -16.56
N LEU A 223 -16.70 20.47 -17.22
CA LEU A 223 -16.90 21.83 -17.74
C LEU A 223 -17.98 21.91 -18.83
N ASN A 224 -18.31 20.79 -19.48
CA ASN A 224 -19.42 20.68 -20.43
C ASN A 224 -20.74 20.20 -19.78
N ASP A 225 -20.73 19.89 -18.48
CA ASP A 225 -21.92 19.45 -17.74
C ASP A 225 -22.63 20.65 -17.13
N LYS A 226 -23.81 20.98 -17.63
CA LYS A 226 -24.62 22.12 -17.15
C LYS A 226 -24.96 22.01 -15.66
N VAL A 227 -25.25 20.82 -15.15
CA VAL A 227 -25.58 20.63 -13.73
C VAL A 227 -24.33 20.92 -12.88
N TYR A 228 -23.18 20.41 -13.27
CA TYR A 228 -21.92 20.68 -12.60
C TYR A 228 -21.56 22.16 -12.62
N MET A 229 -21.68 22.84 -13.77
CA MET A 229 -21.34 24.26 -13.90
C MET A 229 -22.26 25.16 -13.08
N ASN A 230 -23.52 24.78 -12.88
CA ASN A 230 -24.43 25.49 -11.97
C ASN A 230 -23.98 25.33 -10.48
N LEU A 231 -23.36 24.22 -10.13
CA LEU A 231 -22.85 23.99 -8.77
C LEU A 231 -21.50 24.68 -8.52
N PHE A 232 -20.65 24.79 -9.54
CA PHE A 232 -19.29 25.32 -9.46
C PHE A 232 -18.96 26.28 -10.61
N PRO A 233 -19.64 27.43 -10.72
CA PRO A 233 -19.54 28.33 -11.88
C PRO A 233 -18.16 28.99 -12.05
N PHE A 234 -17.33 28.97 -11.00
CA PHE A 234 -15.97 29.56 -11.00
C PHE A 234 -14.87 28.58 -11.40
N ILE A 235 -15.18 27.29 -11.61
CA ILE A 235 -14.20 26.32 -12.07
C ILE A 235 -13.98 26.46 -13.57
N THR A 236 -12.72 26.62 -13.97
CA THR A 236 -12.27 26.82 -15.34
C THR A 236 -11.20 25.81 -15.74
N GLU A 237 -10.76 25.86 -17.00
CA GLU A 237 -9.64 25.04 -17.48
C GLU A 237 -8.33 25.30 -16.73
N ASN A 238 -8.13 26.50 -16.18
CA ASN A 238 -6.92 26.93 -15.49
C ASN A 238 -6.80 26.34 -14.05
N ASN A 239 -7.88 25.82 -13.46
CA ASN A 239 -7.81 25.26 -12.13
C ASN A 239 -6.99 23.95 -12.13
N ASN A 240 -5.93 23.88 -11.34
CA ASN A 240 -5.15 22.65 -11.17
C ASN A 240 -5.97 21.56 -10.45
N TYR A 241 -6.77 21.97 -9.47
CA TYR A 241 -7.67 21.11 -8.70
C TYR A 241 -9.11 21.62 -8.83
N TYR A 242 -10.08 20.70 -8.71
CA TYR A 242 -11.49 20.99 -8.85
C TYR A 242 -12.34 19.91 -8.13
N PRO A 243 -13.59 20.22 -7.72
CA PRO A 243 -14.52 19.21 -7.21
C PRO A 243 -14.88 18.22 -8.33
N SER A 244 -14.84 16.94 -8.06
CA SER A 244 -15.26 15.88 -8.98
C SER A 244 -16.25 14.96 -8.30
N TYR A 245 -17.28 14.51 -9.02
CA TYR A 245 -18.17 13.47 -8.51
C TYR A 245 -17.34 12.26 -8.06
N PHE A 246 -17.59 11.77 -6.86
CA PHE A 246 -16.99 10.51 -6.45
C PHE A 246 -17.75 9.36 -7.11
N SER A 247 -17.13 8.68 -8.06
CA SER A 247 -17.73 7.63 -8.88
C SER A 247 -16.83 6.42 -9.03
N PRO A 248 -16.60 5.64 -7.96
CA PRO A 248 -15.77 4.45 -8.03
C PRO A 248 -16.37 3.32 -8.91
N SER A 249 -17.70 3.26 -9.03
CA SER A 249 -18.45 2.39 -9.95
C SER A 249 -19.65 3.13 -10.55
N GLN A 250 -20.27 3.99 -9.78
CA GLN A 250 -21.35 4.90 -10.17
C GLN A 250 -21.21 6.18 -9.36
N ILE A 251 -21.88 7.27 -9.79
CA ILE A 251 -21.85 8.54 -9.06
C ILE A 251 -22.44 8.32 -7.66
N ALA A 252 -21.64 8.61 -6.64
CA ALA A 252 -22.06 8.48 -5.25
C ALA A 252 -23.05 9.59 -4.88
N THR A 253 -24.19 9.19 -4.35
CA THR A 253 -25.23 10.08 -3.85
C THR A 253 -25.71 9.60 -2.50
N ILE A 254 -26.33 10.49 -1.73
CA ILE A 254 -27.05 10.14 -0.52
C ILE A 254 -28.46 10.70 -0.54
N LYS A 255 -29.38 10.01 0.12
CA LYS A 255 -30.76 10.42 0.32
C LYS A 255 -31.04 10.49 1.83
N VAL A 256 -31.53 11.61 2.32
CA VAL A 256 -31.79 11.86 3.74
C VAL A 256 -33.17 12.46 3.98
N LYS A 257 -33.77 12.20 5.12
CA LYS A 257 -35.05 12.81 5.51
C LYS A 257 -34.91 14.31 5.73
N ILE A 258 -35.96 15.07 5.42
CA ILE A 258 -36.00 16.49 5.72
C ILE A 258 -36.45 16.69 7.16
N VAL A 259 -35.79 17.59 7.85
CA VAL A 259 -36.17 18.11 9.16
C VAL A 259 -36.20 19.62 9.08
N GLU A 260 -37.26 20.24 9.58
CA GLU A 260 -37.40 21.68 9.66
C GLU A 260 -36.93 22.18 11.03
N LYS A 261 -36.06 23.21 11.02
CA LYS A 261 -35.61 23.88 12.23
C LYS A 261 -35.44 25.36 11.94
N ASN A 262 -36.07 26.22 12.76
CA ASN A 262 -36.08 27.69 12.59
C ASN A 262 -36.51 28.15 11.18
N GLY A 263 -37.55 27.55 10.60
CA GLY A 263 -38.09 27.88 9.29
C GLY A 263 -37.22 27.40 8.09
N ASN A 264 -36.10 26.73 8.33
CA ASN A 264 -35.23 26.19 7.28
C ASN A 264 -35.32 24.66 7.22
N LYS A 265 -35.35 24.12 6.01
CA LYS A 265 -35.36 22.66 5.74
C LYS A 265 -33.96 22.14 5.57
N TYR A 266 -33.57 21.22 6.41
CA TYR A 266 -32.24 20.53 6.38
C TYR A 266 -32.43 19.05 6.11
N GLY A 267 -31.42 18.41 5.50
CA GLY A 267 -31.29 16.97 5.58
C GLY A 267 -30.88 16.56 6.99
N ASN A 268 -31.49 15.53 7.54
CA ASN A 268 -31.11 14.98 8.85
C ASN A 268 -30.77 13.49 8.71
N PHE A 269 -29.67 13.10 9.30
CA PHE A 269 -29.27 11.72 9.47
C PHE A 269 -28.65 11.54 10.87
N ASN A 270 -29.32 10.77 11.73
CA ASN A 270 -28.86 10.49 13.10
C ASN A 270 -28.44 11.76 13.88
N ASN A 271 -29.28 12.79 13.88
CA ASN A 271 -29.04 14.10 14.47
C ASN A 271 -27.92 14.95 13.81
N ILE A 272 -27.33 14.50 12.74
CA ILE A 272 -26.39 15.30 11.94
C ILE A 272 -27.19 16.11 10.94
N MET A 273 -27.16 17.44 11.07
CA MET A 273 -27.78 18.34 10.09
C MET A 273 -26.86 18.46 8.87
N ILE A 274 -27.40 18.11 7.69
CA ILE A 274 -26.71 18.15 6.42
C ILE A 274 -27.14 19.39 5.66
N LYS A 275 -26.18 20.28 5.40
CA LYS A 275 -26.38 21.51 4.64
C LYS A 275 -25.70 21.42 3.28
N ASP A 276 -26.30 22.04 2.27
CA ASP A 276 -25.64 22.20 0.96
C ASP A 276 -24.30 22.93 1.11
N ASN A 277 -23.37 22.63 0.23
CA ASN A 277 -22.06 23.26 0.13
C ASN A 277 -21.20 23.14 1.40
N THR A 278 -21.26 22.00 2.09
CA THR A 278 -20.48 21.72 3.30
C THR A 278 -19.65 20.44 3.16
N ILE A 279 -18.63 20.28 4.01
CA ILE A 279 -17.82 19.08 4.05
C ILE A 279 -18.27 18.22 5.23
N VAL A 280 -18.61 16.98 4.92
CA VAL A 280 -19.07 15.98 5.88
C VAL A 280 -18.25 14.71 5.72
N GLU A 281 -17.89 14.11 6.82
CA GLU A 281 -17.23 12.81 6.91
C GLU A 281 -18.27 11.71 6.82
N PHE A 282 -18.03 10.72 5.95
CA PHE A 282 -18.94 9.59 5.72
C PHE A 282 -18.23 8.27 5.90
N TYR A 283 -18.93 7.29 6.47
CA TYR A 283 -18.55 5.89 6.36
C TYR A 283 -19.44 5.16 5.34
N TYR A 284 -18.96 4.03 4.83
CA TYR A 284 -19.69 3.22 3.86
C TYR A 284 -20.22 1.96 4.55
N ASP A 285 -21.54 1.79 4.55
CA ASP A 285 -22.22 0.64 5.13
C ASP A 285 -22.32 -0.48 4.10
N MET A 286 -21.56 -1.56 4.30
CA MET A 286 -21.54 -2.72 3.40
C MET A 286 -22.81 -3.58 3.51
N GLU A 287 -23.51 -3.53 4.64
CA GLU A 287 -24.70 -4.33 4.90
C GLU A 287 -25.97 -3.68 4.35
N GLU A 288 -25.94 -2.37 4.09
CA GLU A 288 -27.04 -1.64 3.48
C GLU A 288 -27.29 -2.10 2.05
N LYS A 289 -28.55 -2.44 1.75
CA LYS A 289 -28.96 -2.95 0.42
C LYS A 289 -29.23 -1.83 -0.59
N ASN A 290 -29.71 -0.69 -0.11
CA ASN A 290 -30.00 0.46 -0.95
C ASN A 290 -28.71 1.25 -1.25
N GLU A 291 -28.29 1.28 -2.51
CA GLU A 291 -27.05 1.97 -2.93
C GLU A 291 -27.03 3.44 -2.56
N GLU A 292 -28.17 4.15 -2.60
CA GLU A 292 -28.28 5.57 -2.24
C GLU A 292 -28.19 5.81 -0.72
N MET A 293 -28.22 4.75 0.09
CA MET A 293 -28.15 4.83 1.55
C MET A 293 -26.86 4.20 2.13
N LYS A 294 -25.99 3.68 1.30
CA LYS A 294 -24.72 3.07 1.75
C LYS A 294 -23.74 4.06 2.35
N TRP A 295 -23.70 5.28 1.83
CA TRP A 295 -22.93 6.35 2.41
C TRP A 295 -23.69 6.97 3.56
N LYS A 296 -23.17 6.84 4.77
CA LYS A 296 -23.81 7.33 6.01
C LYS A 296 -22.96 8.43 6.62
N PRO A 297 -23.54 9.62 6.87
CA PRO A 297 -22.83 10.70 7.53
C PRO A 297 -22.34 10.28 8.92
N TYR A 298 -21.09 10.60 9.21
CA TYR A 298 -20.44 10.27 10.49
C TYR A 298 -20.17 11.51 11.34
N LYS A 299 -19.56 12.55 10.74
CA LYS A 299 -19.17 13.77 11.45
C LYS A 299 -19.20 14.97 10.50
N PHE A 300 -19.72 16.08 10.99
CA PHE A 300 -19.63 17.35 10.27
C PHE A 300 -18.23 17.95 10.44
N ARG A 301 -17.58 18.27 9.33
CA ARG A 301 -16.20 18.81 9.31
C ARG A 301 -16.23 20.34 9.29
N MET A 302 -16.51 20.94 10.48
CA MET A 302 -16.57 22.39 10.65
C MET A 302 -15.25 23.06 10.26
N ASP A 303 -14.13 22.47 10.67
CA ASP A 303 -12.76 22.91 10.39
C ASP A 303 -12.50 23.09 8.89
N LYS A 304 -12.83 22.06 8.10
CA LYS A 304 -12.69 22.08 6.64
C LYS A 304 -13.74 22.95 5.96
N THR A 305 -15.00 22.87 6.42
CA THR A 305 -16.11 23.62 5.83
C THR A 305 -15.86 25.11 5.89
N LYS A 306 -15.38 25.64 7.02
CA LYS A 306 -15.08 27.07 7.15
C LYS A 306 -14.05 27.53 6.14
N GLY A 307 -12.89 26.88 6.09
CA GLY A 307 -11.83 27.22 5.13
C GLY A 307 -12.25 27.05 3.67
N TYR A 308 -13.07 26.02 3.38
CA TYR A 308 -13.62 25.84 2.05
C TYR A 308 -14.58 26.97 1.65
N LEU A 309 -15.51 27.37 2.53
CA LEU A 309 -16.48 28.44 2.25
C LEU A 309 -15.83 29.80 2.10
N GLU A 310 -14.78 30.10 2.87
CA GLU A 310 -13.97 31.31 2.71
C GLU A 310 -13.34 31.38 1.31
N ASN A 311 -12.76 30.27 0.84
CA ASN A 311 -12.21 30.18 -0.51
C ASN A 311 -13.30 30.21 -1.59
N TYR A 312 -14.42 29.49 -1.38
CA TYR A 312 -15.54 29.47 -2.30
C TYR A 312 -16.13 30.87 -2.54
N SER A 313 -16.30 31.69 -1.49
CA SER A 313 -16.79 33.07 -1.61
C SER A 313 -15.85 33.97 -2.42
N ASN A 314 -14.56 33.66 -2.42
CA ASN A 314 -13.52 34.34 -3.22
C ASN A 314 -13.33 33.69 -4.61
N GLN A 315 -14.18 32.73 -5.01
CA GLN A 315 -14.10 31.99 -6.27
C GLN A 315 -12.78 31.20 -6.43
N ILE A 316 -12.21 30.75 -5.32
CA ILE A 316 -10.97 29.97 -5.27
C ILE A 316 -11.31 28.54 -4.89
N TYR A 317 -10.68 27.56 -5.53
CA TYR A 317 -10.70 26.17 -5.10
C TYR A 317 -9.30 25.75 -4.62
N ASP A 318 -9.15 25.58 -3.32
CA ASP A 318 -7.94 25.13 -2.66
C ASP A 318 -8.12 23.70 -2.12
N VAL A 319 -7.35 22.76 -2.64
CA VAL A 319 -7.40 21.35 -2.24
C VAL A 319 -7.07 21.12 -0.76
N SER A 320 -6.26 22.00 -0.17
CA SER A 320 -5.86 21.88 1.25
C SER A 320 -7.02 22.16 2.21
N LYS A 321 -7.99 22.95 1.76
CA LYS A 321 -9.22 23.32 2.48
C LYS A 321 -10.46 22.57 1.99
N GLY A 322 -10.29 21.68 1.03
CA GLY A 322 -11.36 20.92 0.38
C GLY A 322 -11.66 19.54 1.01
N PRO A 323 -12.50 18.75 0.35
CA PRO A 323 -12.75 17.34 0.69
C PRO A 323 -11.48 16.50 0.45
N ASN A 324 -11.56 15.20 0.74
CA ASN A 324 -10.46 14.30 0.41
C ASN A 324 -10.14 14.32 -1.09
N SER A 325 -8.87 14.11 -1.43
CA SER A 325 -8.49 13.93 -2.83
C SER A 325 -9.09 12.63 -3.38
N TRP A 326 -9.29 12.57 -4.70
CA TRP A 326 -9.72 11.34 -5.39
C TRP A 326 -8.88 10.13 -5.00
N ASN A 327 -7.56 10.28 -4.98
CA ASN A 327 -6.64 9.19 -4.64
C ASN A 327 -6.84 8.72 -3.19
N THR A 328 -7.02 9.64 -2.25
CA THR A 328 -7.32 9.29 -0.85
C THR A 328 -8.65 8.57 -0.75
N ALA A 329 -9.70 9.10 -1.34
CA ALA A 329 -11.04 8.56 -1.26
C ALA A 329 -11.14 7.16 -1.90
N ILE A 330 -10.55 6.96 -3.08
CA ILE A 330 -10.57 5.64 -3.75
C ILE A 330 -9.76 4.59 -2.99
N ASN A 331 -8.63 4.98 -2.37
CA ASN A 331 -7.85 4.07 -1.55
C ASN A 331 -8.62 3.63 -0.29
N VAL A 332 -9.30 4.56 0.38
CA VAL A 332 -10.17 4.24 1.53
C VAL A 332 -11.33 3.35 1.08
N PHE A 333 -12.00 3.66 -0.03
CA PHE A 333 -13.10 2.86 -0.56
C PHE A 333 -12.66 1.43 -0.93
N ASN A 334 -11.49 1.28 -1.57
CA ASN A 334 -10.92 -0.03 -1.89
C ASN A 334 -10.60 -0.82 -0.61
N TYR A 335 -10.11 -0.15 0.44
CA TYR A 335 -9.91 -0.79 1.73
C TYR A 335 -11.23 -1.24 2.35
N ILE A 336 -12.29 -0.41 2.29
CA ILE A 336 -13.62 -0.76 2.79
C ILE A 336 -14.18 -2.00 2.07
N LYS A 337 -13.92 -2.15 0.77
CA LYS A 337 -14.34 -3.33 0.00
C LYS A 337 -13.62 -4.63 0.42
N ASN A 338 -12.41 -4.51 1.01
CA ASN A 338 -11.58 -5.63 1.43
C ASN A 338 -10.96 -5.39 2.80
N PRO A 339 -11.76 -5.23 3.85
CA PRO A 339 -11.28 -4.83 5.16
C PRO A 339 -10.53 -5.97 5.85
N ILE A 340 -9.56 -5.58 6.68
CA ILE A 340 -9.06 -6.45 7.74
C ILE A 340 -9.98 -6.27 8.93
N ASN A 341 -10.87 -7.22 9.17
CA ASN A 341 -11.72 -7.20 10.35
C ASN A 341 -10.96 -7.65 11.61
N GLU A 342 -11.51 -7.36 12.77
CA GLU A 342 -10.92 -7.70 14.07
C GLU A 342 -10.64 -9.20 14.23
N ASN A 343 -11.52 -10.06 13.72
CA ASN A 343 -11.33 -11.51 13.80
C ASN A 343 -10.12 -12.00 13.00
N VAL A 344 -9.82 -11.35 11.89
CA VAL A 344 -8.63 -11.64 11.08
C VAL A 344 -7.39 -11.09 11.76
N LEU A 345 -7.44 -9.83 12.21
CA LEU A 345 -6.29 -9.16 12.81
C LEU A 345 -5.89 -9.78 14.15
N PHE A 346 -6.84 -10.23 14.95
CA PHE A 346 -6.58 -10.79 16.29
C PHE A 346 -6.39 -12.32 16.30
N GLY A 347 -6.23 -12.94 15.13
CA GLY A 347 -5.91 -14.36 15.01
C GLY A 347 -7.06 -15.33 15.32
N ASN A 348 -8.30 -14.84 15.45
CA ASN A 348 -9.48 -15.69 15.71
C ASN A 348 -9.95 -16.47 14.47
N LYS A 349 -9.48 -16.13 13.30
CA LYS A 349 -9.63 -16.89 12.04
C LYS A 349 -8.25 -17.00 11.39
N ASN A 350 -7.97 -18.15 10.79
CA ASN A 350 -6.79 -18.31 9.94
C ASN A 350 -6.72 -17.15 8.95
N ILE A 351 -5.57 -16.49 8.88
CA ILE A 351 -5.30 -15.42 7.92
C ILE A 351 -5.33 -16.05 6.54
N GLU A 352 -6.52 -16.18 5.99
CA GLU A 352 -6.69 -16.51 4.59
C GLU A 352 -6.40 -15.23 3.80
N ASN A 353 -5.18 -15.14 3.30
CA ASN A 353 -4.80 -14.08 2.38
C ASN A 353 -5.67 -14.19 1.13
N ASN A 354 -6.71 -13.38 1.04
CA ASN A 354 -7.46 -13.17 -0.20
C ASN A 354 -6.61 -12.35 -1.18
N TYR A 355 -5.48 -12.93 -1.63
CA TYR A 355 -4.58 -12.34 -2.61
C TYR A 355 -5.29 -12.12 -3.96
N TYR A 356 -6.32 -12.91 -4.21
CA TYR A 356 -7.20 -12.78 -5.35
C TYR A 356 -8.64 -12.78 -4.83
N LEU A 357 -9.30 -11.64 -4.93
CA LEU A 357 -10.74 -11.60 -4.78
C LEU A 357 -11.39 -12.47 -5.85
N ASP A 358 -12.34 -13.29 -5.45
CA ASP A 358 -13.30 -13.90 -6.38
C ASP A 358 -14.23 -12.80 -6.93
N ILE A 359 -13.66 -11.85 -7.67
CA ILE A 359 -14.46 -10.93 -8.46
C ILE A 359 -14.93 -11.74 -9.66
N LYS A 360 -16.13 -12.28 -9.60
CA LYS A 360 -16.90 -12.77 -10.76
C LYS A 360 -17.28 -11.60 -11.68
N LYS A 361 -16.34 -10.73 -12.02
CA LYS A 361 -16.50 -9.80 -13.12
C LYS A 361 -16.10 -10.51 -14.40
N LYS A 362 -16.95 -10.42 -15.44
CA LYS A 362 -16.51 -10.68 -16.81
C LYS A 362 -15.40 -9.66 -17.09
N GLY A 363 -14.14 -10.08 -16.91
CA GLY A 363 -12.98 -9.24 -17.20
C GLY A 363 -12.96 -8.82 -18.66
N LEU A 364 -12.18 -7.79 -18.96
CA LEU A 364 -11.95 -7.35 -20.33
C LEU A 364 -11.41 -8.53 -21.16
N LYS A 365 -11.99 -8.71 -22.35
CA LYS A 365 -11.52 -9.72 -23.30
C LYS A 365 -10.27 -9.20 -24.03
N ILE A 366 -9.13 -9.18 -23.32
CA ILE A 366 -7.83 -8.83 -23.86
C ILE A 366 -6.99 -10.08 -24.10
N ASN A 367 -6.11 -10.02 -25.10
CA ASN A 367 -5.26 -11.15 -25.47
C ASN A 367 -3.97 -11.23 -24.63
N LEU A 368 -3.66 -10.20 -23.86
CA LEU A 368 -2.52 -10.13 -22.95
C LEU A 368 -2.33 -11.39 -22.08
N TYR A 369 -3.41 -11.86 -21.43
CA TYR A 369 -3.30 -13.03 -20.55
C TYR A 369 -3.02 -14.32 -21.29
N SER A 370 -3.58 -14.45 -22.51
CA SER A 370 -3.29 -15.57 -23.42
C SER A 370 -1.83 -15.51 -23.85
N TYR A 371 -1.32 -14.32 -24.17
CA TYR A 371 0.07 -14.12 -24.56
C TYR A 371 1.05 -14.44 -23.42
N ASN A 372 0.83 -13.92 -22.21
CA ASN A 372 1.69 -14.23 -21.06
C ASN A 372 1.73 -15.74 -20.77
N ASN A 373 0.60 -16.41 -20.94
CA ASN A 373 0.53 -17.88 -20.80
C ASN A 373 1.28 -18.61 -21.92
N TYR A 374 1.26 -18.08 -23.13
CA TYR A 374 2.02 -18.57 -24.28
C TYR A 374 3.52 -18.52 -24.02
N ILE A 375 4.07 -17.38 -23.57
CA ILE A 375 5.49 -17.25 -23.22
C ILE A 375 5.92 -18.28 -22.19
N LYS A 376 5.15 -18.44 -21.12
CA LYS A 376 5.43 -19.48 -20.12
C LYS A 376 5.41 -20.89 -20.73
N SER A 377 4.47 -21.14 -21.62
CA SER A 377 4.38 -22.45 -22.30
C SER A 377 5.58 -22.73 -23.20
N LEU A 378 6.08 -21.71 -23.91
CA LEU A 378 7.31 -21.82 -24.70
C LEU A 378 8.51 -22.17 -23.82
N LEU A 379 8.69 -21.44 -22.71
CA LEU A 379 9.81 -21.68 -21.77
C LEU A 379 9.77 -23.10 -21.19
N TYR A 380 8.59 -23.52 -20.72
CA TYR A 380 8.45 -24.87 -20.19
C TYR A 380 8.64 -25.97 -21.24
N LYS A 381 8.11 -25.78 -22.47
CA LYS A 381 8.31 -26.70 -23.58
C LYS A 381 9.79 -26.81 -24.00
N LYS A 382 10.52 -25.68 -23.95
CA LYS A 382 11.94 -25.63 -24.34
C LYS A 382 12.86 -26.27 -23.31
N TYR A 383 12.60 -26.06 -22.02
CA TYR A 383 13.56 -26.34 -20.96
C TYR A 383 13.20 -27.50 -20.02
N LEU A 384 11.92 -27.85 -19.86
CA LEU A 384 11.54 -28.98 -19.04
C LEU A 384 11.69 -30.31 -19.80
N LYS A 385 12.30 -31.28 -19.13
CA LYS A 385 12.44 -32.64 -19.62
C LYS A 385 11.55 -33.60 -18.83
N THR A 386 11.16 -34.69 -19.44
CA THR A 386 10.47 -35.78 -18.74
C THR A 386 11.36 -36.31 -17.61
N GLY A 387 10.81 -36.38 -16.42
CA GLY A 387 11.51 -36.88 -15.23
C GLY A 387 12.21 -35.80 -14.39
N ASP A 388 12.19 -34.52 -14.79
CA ASP A 388 12.76 -33.43 -13.99
C ASP A 388 12.12 -33.32 -12.60
N LYS A 389 12.92 -32.89 -11.64
CA LYS A 389 12.49 -32.45 -10.31
C LYS A 389 12.40 -30.93 -10.31
N ILE A 390 11.25 -30.38 -9.96
CA ILE A 390 10.95 -28.95 -10.09
C ILE A 390 10.68 -28.33 -8.73
N LEU A 391 11.28 -27.17 -8.46
CA LEU A 391 10.91 -26.27 -7.37
C LEU A 391 10.18 -25.06 -7.96
N ASP A 392 8.87 -24.95 -7.68
CA ASP A 392 8.01 -23.88 -8.18
C ASP A 392 7.82 -22.81 -7.08
N LEU A 393 8.53 -21.70 -7.21
CA LEU A 393 8.57 -20.60 -6.25
C LEU A 393 7.43 -19.62 -6.50
N ALA A 394 6.64 -19.31 -5.45
CA ALA A 394 5.48 -18.45 -5.52
C ALA A 394 4.50 -18.88 -6.61
N GLY A 395 4.24 -20.19 -6.72
CA GLY A 395 3.45 -20.78 -7.80
C GLY A 395 1.95 -20.50 -7.75
N GLY A 396 1.48 -19.81 -6.70
CA GLY A 396 0.12 -19.30 -6.58
C GLY A 396 -0.95 -20.40 -6.67
N ARG A 397 -1.97 -20.15 -7.49
CA ARG A 397 -3.10 -21.08 -7.72
C ARG A 397 -2.73 -22.30 -8.58
N GLY A 398 -1.45 -22.50 -8.91
CA GLY A 398 -1.00 -23.63 -9.74
C GLY A 398 -1.44 -23.52 -11.20
N GLY A 399 -1.47 -22.32 -11.76
CA GLY A 399 -1.84 -22.09 -13.17
C GLY A 399 -0.94 -22.78 -14.18
N ASP A 400 0.30 -23.05 -13.81
CA ASP A 400 1.33 -23.65 -14.66
C ASP A 400 1.55 -25.16 -14.42
N LEU A 401 0.93 -25.74 -13.40
CA LEU A 401 1.13 -27.16 -13.04
C LEU A 401 0.87 -28.14 -14.19
N HIS A 402 -0.10 -27.83 -15.06
CA HIS A 402 -0.38 -28.68 -16.24
C HIS A 402 0.77 -28.70 -17.24
N LYS A 403 1.64 -27.68 -17.27
CA LYS A 403 2.83 -27.63 -18.12
C LYS A 403 3.97 -28.49 -17.57
N MET A 404 3.92 -28.82 -16.27
CA MET A 404 4.90 -29.61 -15.55
C MET A 404 4.50 -31.09 -15.39
N LYS A 405 3.43 -31.54 -16.04
CA LYS A 405 2.81 -32.86 -15.86
C LYS A 405 3.67 -34.08 -16.17
N ASN A 406 4.81 -33.88 -16.85
CA ASN A 406 5.75 -34.95 -17.19
C ASN A 406 7.00 -34.97 -16.30
N SER A 407 7.03 -34.15 -15.25
CA SER A 407 8.11 -34.15 -14.27
C SER A 407 8.02 -35.37 -13.32
N ASN A 408 9.11 -35.72 -12.66
CA ASN A 408 9.11 -36.75 -11.63
C ASN A 408 8.52 -36.24 -10.33
N TYR A 409 8.93 -35.01 -9.94
CA TYR A 409 8.54 -34.43 -8.68
C TYR A 409 8.42 -32.90 -8.77
N ILE A 410 7.41 -32.33 -8.13
CA ILE A 410 7.22 -30.90 -7.97
C ILE A 410 7.15 -30.56 -6.48
N LEU A 411 7.93 -29.57 -6.02
CA LEU A 411 7.68 -28.87 -4.78
C LEU A 411 7.11 -27.50 -5.11
N HIS A 412 5.80 -27.35 -4.94
CA HIS A 412 5.07 -26.12 -5.20
C HIS A 412 4.95 -25.31 -3.92
N ILE A 413 5.51 -24.10 -3.90
CA ILE A 413 5.51 -23.26 -2.70
C ILE A 413 4.83 -21.91 -2.93
N ASP A 414 4.06 -21.50 -1.92
CA ASP A 414 3.43 -20.19 -1.89
C ASP A 414 3.22 -19.77 -0.42
N ILE A 415 3.10 -18.46 -0.20
CA ILE A 415 2.83 -17.92 1.14
C ILE A 415 1.35 -18.08 1.54
N VAL A 416 0.44 -18.23 0.57
CA VAL A 416 -1.02 -18.14 0.74
C VAL A 416 -1.64 -19.54 0.74
N ASN A 417 -2.17 -19.98 1.90
CA ASN A 417 -2.81 -21.29 2.02
C ASN A 417 -3.96 -21.50 1.02
N LYS A 418 -4.83 -20.51 0.84
CA LYS A 418 -5.97 -20.61 -0.10
C LYS A 418 -5.51 -20.90 -1.52
N LEU A 419 -4.42 -20.25 -1.97
CA LEU A 419 -3.86 -20.49 -3.29
C LEU A 419 -3.29 -21.91 -3.41
N LEU A 420 -2.63 -22.40 -2.36
CA LEU A 420 -2.15 -23.78 -2.31
C LEU A 420 -3.29 -24.79 -2.37
N GLU A 421 -4.41 -24.56 -1.68
CA GLU A 421 -5.60 -25.41 -1.78
C GLU A 421 -6.21 -25.40 -3.19
N GLU A 422 -6.29 -24.24 -3.83
CA GLU A 422 -6.71 -24.15 -5.22
C GLU A 422 -5.75 -24.89 -6.16
N ALA A 423 -4.43 -24.75 -5.94
CA ALA A 423 -3.41 -25.47 -6.70
C ALA A 423 -3.53 -26.99 -6.55
N LYS A 424 -3.75 -27.48 -5.32
CA LYS A 424 -4.04 -28.90 -5.04
C LYS A 424 -5.27 -29.39 -5.81
N ASN A 425 -6.35 -28.62 -5.78
CA ASN A 425 -7.59 -28.96 -6.48
C ASN A 425 -7.43 -28.95 -8.01
N ARG A 426 -6.61 -28.07 -8.55
CA ARG A 426 -6.26 -28.05 -9.98
C ARG A 426 -5.40 -29.25 -10.34
N PHE A 427 -4.38 -29.55 -9.52
CA PHE A 427 -3.48 -30.67 -9.79
C PHE A 427 -4.20 -32.02 -9.80
N LYS A 428 -5.18 -32.24 -8.90
CA LYS A 428 -6.03 -33.46 -8.90
C LYS A 428 -6.77 -33.71 -10.21
N LYS A 429 -6.95 -32.66 -11.03
CA LYS A 429 -7.64 -32.76 -12.35
C LYS A 429 -6.67 -32.98 -13.50
N ILE A 430 -5.37 -33.03 -13.25
CA ILE A 430 -4.34 -33.25 -14.26
C ILE A 430 -4.05 -34.74 -14.29
N ASP A 431 -4.25 -35.35 -15.46
CA ASP A 431 -3.84 -36.75 -15.70
C ASP A 431 -2.30 -36.80 -15.78
N THR A 432 -1.69 -37.30 -14.70
CA THR A 432 -0.22 -37.33 -14.58
C THR A 432 0.24 -38.34 -13.53
N LYS A 433 1.46 -38.86 -13.73
CA LYS A 433 2.19 -39.67 -12.75
C LYS A 433 3.13 -38.82 -11.87
N THR A 434 3.21 -37.51 -12.10
CA THR A 434 4.04 -36.59 -11.36
C THR A 434 3.67 -36.57 -9.88
N LYS A 435 4.65 -36.71 -8.99
CA LYS A 435 4.46 -36.52 -7.55
C LYS A 435 4.59 -35.02 -7.21
N ILE A 436 3.74 -34.54 -6.29
CA ILE A 436 3.77 -33.13 -5.89
C ILE A 436 3.59 -32.99 -4.38
N ASP A 437 4.34 -32.05 -3.78
CA ASP A 437 4.06 -31.53 -2.45
C ASP A 437 3.79 -30.02 -2.52
N PHE A 438 2.93 -29.56 -1.61
CA PHE A 438 2.57 -28.15 -1.47
C PHE A 438 3.05 -27.65 -0.12
N LEU A 439 3.84 -26.58 -0.14
CA LEU A 439 4.44 -26.02 1.08
C LEU A 439 4.04 -24.55 1.24
N LYS A 440 3.45 -24.22 2.39
CA LYS A 440 3.34 -22.83 2.80
C LYS A 440 4.70 -22.32 3.23
N PHE A 441 5.22 -21.33 2.49
CA PHE A 441 6.56 -20.81 2.71
C PHE A 441 6.66 -19.34 2.34
N ASN A 442 7.24 -18.53 3.24
CA ASN A 442 7.50 -17.11 3.00
C ASN A 442 8.91 -16.93 2.40
N LEU A 443 8.96 -16.58 1.12
CA LEU A 443 10.22 -16.31 0.40
C LEU A 443 10.95 -15.03 0.88
N LEU A 444 10.37 -14.27 1.80
CA LEU A 444 10.98 -13.06 2.38
C LEU A 444 11.78 -13.34 3.67
N GLY A 445 11.79 -14.58 4.18
CA GLY A 445 12.56 -14.88 5.39
C GLY A 445 12.07 -16.05 6.24
N ASP A 446 11.45 -17.07 5.65
CA ASP A 446 11.04 -18.27 6.40
C ASP A 446 12.25 -19.20 6.68
N ASN A 447 12.07 -20.19 7.56
CA ASN A 447 13.11 -21.13 7.92
C ASN A 447 13.36 -22.17 6.80
N LEU A 448 14.54 -22.16 6.20
CA LEU A 448 14.95 -23.08 5.13
C LEU A 448 14.84 -24.55 5.49
N ASN A 449 14.87 -24.91 6.78
CA ASN A 449 14.69 -26.29 7.24
C ASN A 449 13.34 -26.89 6.81
N LYS A 450 12.33 -26.08 6.52
CA LYS A 450 11.05 -26.57 5.98
C LYS A 450 11.23 -27.23 4.61
N ILE A 451 12.00 -26.59 3.71
CA ILE A 451 12.32 -27.14 2.38
C ILE A 451 13.20 -28.39 2.54
N ASN A 452 14.27 -28.30 3.37
CA ASN A 452 15.20 -29.40 3.60
C ASN A 452 14.50 -30.64 4.18
N LYS A 453 13.53 -30.48 5.08
CA LYS A 453 12.75 -31.59 5.64
C LYS A 453 11.95 -32.31 4.55
N ILE A 454 11.31 -31.59 3.64
CA ILE A 454 10.56 -32.19 2.52
C ILE A 454 11.53 -32.89 1.57
N LYS A 455 12.64 -32.26 1.20
CA LYS A 455 13.68 -32.84 0.35
C LYS A 455 14.16 -34.20 0.91
N LYS A 456 14.49 -34.23 2.21
CA LYS A 456 14.92 -35.48 2.90
C LYS A 456 13.84 -36.56 2.83
N ASN A 457 12.58 -36.22 3.12
CA ASN A 457 11.47 -37.18 3.12
C ASN A 457 11.15 -37.74 1.72
N LYS A 458 11.48 -36.98 0.66
CA LYS A 458 11.20 -37.35 -0.74
C LYS A 458 12.44 -37.84 -1.48
N ASN A 459 13.57 -37.94 -0.81
CA ASN A 459 14.86 -38.31 -1.40
C ASN A 459 15.22 -37.41 -2.60
N VAL A 460 15.06 -36.10 -2.42
CA VAL A 460 15.39 -35.06 -3.39
C VAL A 460 16.60 -34.29 -2.89
N GLU A 461 17.75 -34.48 -3.52
CA GLU A 461 18.95 -33.73 -3.14
C GLU A 461 18.96 -32.33 -3.77
N TYR A 462 18.67 -32.26 -5.07
CA TYR A 462 18.60 -31.02 -5.85
C TYR A 462 17.41 -31.07 -6.80
N PHE A 463 17.05 -29.87 -7.31
CA PHE A 463 16.06 -29.71 -8.37
C PHE A 463 16.76 -29.47 -9.70
N ASP A 464 16.28 -30.09 -10.78
CA ASP A 464 16.77 -29.87 -12.13
C ASP A 464 16.33 -28.49 -12.65
N ILE A 465 15.10 -28.10 -12.28
CA ILE A 465 14.51 -26.81 -12.65
C ILE A 465 14.00 -26.10 -11.38
N ILE A 466 14.30 -24.82 -11.25
CA ILE A 466 13.64 -23.89 -10.32
C ILE A 466 12.92 -22.86 -11.17
N THR A 467 11.69 -22.47 -10.80
CA THR A 467 10.91 -21.49 -11.55
C THR A 467 10.29 -20.45 -10.65
N CYS A 468 10.22 -19.19 -11.11
CA CYS A 468 9.52 -18.09 -10.46
C CYS A 468 8.84 -17.21 -11.53
N GLN A 469 7.51 -17.35 -11.66
CA GLN A 469 6.76 -16.74 -12.74
C GLN A 469 5.96 -15.53 -12.25
N PHE A 470 6.27 -14.31 -12.76
CA PHE A 470 5.61 -13.05 -12.40
C PHE A 470 5.51 -12.78 -10.88
N ALA A 471 6.52 -13.19 -10.10
CA ALA A 471 6.51 -13.03 -8.65
C ALA A 471 7.82 -12.50 -8.07
N PHE A 472 8.90 -12.44 -8.84
CA PHE A 472 10.21 -12.05 -8.35
C PHE A 472 10.25 -10.59 -7.86
N HIS A 473 9.39 -9.72 -8.40
CA HIS A 473 9.27 -8.32 -7.98
C HIS A 473 8.90 -8.17 -6.51
N TYR A 474 8.17 -9.10 -5.89
CA TYR A 474 7.88 -9.08 -4.45
C TYR A 474 9.12 -9.28 -3.58
N LEU A 475 10.16 -9.92 -4.14
CA LEU A 475 11.39 -10.28 -3.44
C LEU A 475 12.46 -9.19 -3.54
N CYS A 476 12.26 -8.16 -4.38
CA CYS A 476 13.20 -7.06 -4.60
C CYS A 476 13.08 -5.93 -3.58
N LYS A 477 12.52 -6.20 -2.39
CA LYS A 477 12.29 -5.22 -1.33
C LYS A 477 13.58 -4.67 -0.72
N SER A 478 14.54 -5.55 -0.43
CA SER A 478 15.81 -5.18 0.20
C SER A 478 16.94 -6.11 -0.25
N LYS A 479 18.18 -5.79 0.13
CA LYS A 479 19.34 -6.65 -0.14
C LYS A 479 19.20 -8.01 0.51
N GLU A 480 18.71 -8.05 1.73
CA GLU A 480 18.54 -9.26 2.54
C GLU A 480 17.53 -10.21 1.89
N THR A 481 16.40 -9.69 1.40
CA THR A 481 15.39 -10.52 0.73
C THR A 481 15.88 -11.08 -0.59
N ILE A 482 16.64 -10.28 -1.37
CA ILE A 482 17.28 -10.76 -2.59
C ILE A 482 18.34 -11.83 -2.28
N GLN A 483 19.18 -11.59 -1.28
CA GLN A 483 20.20 -12.57 -0.90
C GLN A 483 19.57 -13.88 -0.41
N PHE A 484 18.49 -13.79 0.35
CA PHE A 484 17.77 -14.96 0.84
C PHE A 484 17.22 -15.84 -0.29
N ILE A 485 16.58 -15.23 -1.31
CA ILE A 485 16.07 -16.00 -2.46
C ILE A 485 17.20 -16.56 -3.33
N ILE A 486 18.30 -15.82 -3.51
CA ILE A 486 19.49 -16.31 -4.22
C ILE A 486 20.09 -17.51 -3.49
N ASP A 487 20.13 -17.48 -2.16
CA ASP A 487 20.59 -18.62 -1.35
C ASP A 487 19.65 -19.83 -1.46
N ILE A 488 18.32 -19.61 -1.49
CA ILE A 488 17.38 -20.70 -1.76
C ILE A 488 17.69 -21.33 -3.11
N ILE A 489 17.83 -20.53 -4.17
CA ILE A 489 18.06 -21.03 -5.52
C ILE A 489 19.40 -21.74 -5.60
N SER A 490 20.49 -21.11 -5.18
CA SER A 490 21.83 -21.68 -5.30
C SER A 490 22.06 -22.97 -4.50
N LYS A 491 21.41 -23.10 -3.33
CA LYS A 491 21.51 -24.31 -2.49
C LYS A 491 20.62 -25.47 -2.94
N ASN A 492 19.64 -25.20 -3.80
CA ASN A 492 18.67 -26.19 -4.21
C ASN A 492 18.74 -26.53 -5.69
N LEU A 493 19.41 -25.73 -6.51
CA LEU A 493 19.60 -25.97 -7.93
C LEU A 493 20.73 -26.97 -8.16
N LYS A 494 20.48 -27.99 -8.98
CA LYS A 494 21.47 -28.96 -9.40
C LYS A 494 22.56 -28.31 -10.26
N LYS A 495 23.76 -28.87 -10.28
CA LYS A 495 24.76 -28.52 -11.29
C LYS A 495 24.16 -28.76 -12.68
N ASP A 496 24.39 -27.84 -13.62
CA ASP A 496 23.75 -27.77 -14.93
C ASP A 496 22.22 -27.59 -14.92
N GLY A 497 21.60 -27.41 -13.74
CA GLY A 497 20.19 -27.09 -13.57
C GLY A 497 19.85 -25.66 -13.98
N LEU A 498 18.57 -25.40 -14.21
CA LEU A 498 18.10 -24.11 -14.70
C LEU A 498 17.17 -23.39 -13.72
N PHE A 499 17.36 -22.08 -13.59
CA PHE A 499 16.41 -21.20 -12.93
C PHE A 499 15.71 -20.34 -14.00
N ILE A 500 14.38 -20.48 -14.11
CA ILE A 500 13.56 -19.80 -15.11
C ILE A 500 12.71 -18.74 -14.42
N MET A 501 12.90 -17.47 -14.77
CA MET A 501 12.07 -16.41 -14.20
C MET A 501 11.48 -15.49 -15.28
N THR A 502 10.30 -14.97 -14.97
CA THR A 502 9.64 -13.92 -15.74
C THR A 502 9.28 -12.75 -14.82
N GLY A 503 9.33 -11.54 -15.34
CA GLY A 503 8.97 -10.37 -14.53
C GLY A 503 9.07 -9.06 -15.30
N TYR A 504 8.73 -7.97 -14.61
CA TYR A 504 8.92 -6.63 -15.15
C TYR A 504 10.41 -6.30 -15.28
N ASP A 505 10.78 -5.70 -16.40
CA ASP A 505 12.06 -5.01 -16.52
C ASP A 505 11.99 -3.68 -15.76
N GLY A 506 12.57 -3.67 -14.56
CA GLY A 506 12.53 -2.51 -13.69
C GLY A 506 13.21 -1.29 -14.31
N LYS A 507 14.23 -1.47 -15.16
CA LYS A 507 14.89 -0.36 -15.85
C LYS A 507 13.97 0.28 -16.88
N SER A 508 13.26 -0.51 -17.67
CA SER A 508 12.29 -0.02 -18.66
C SER A 508 11.15 0.76 -18.00
N ILE A 509 10.60 0.24 -16.88
CA ILE A 509 9.56 0.95 -16.12
C ILE A 509 10.12 2.25 -15.52
N PHE A 510 11.35 2.21 -14.96
CA PHE A 510 12.00 3.38 -14.40
C PHE A 510 12.16 4.49 -15.43
N ASP A 511 12.65 4.16 -16.64
CA ASP A 511 12.87 5.12 -17.72
C ASP A 511 11.55 5.71 -18.24
N LEU A 512 10.50 4.89 -18.39
CA LEU A 512 9.16 5.35 -18.78
C LEU A 512 8.53 6.29 -17.76
N LEU A 513 8.81 6.09 -16.47
CA LEU A 513 8.27 6.91 -15.37
C LEU A 513 9.20 8.08 -14.99
N LYS A 514 10.30 8.34 -15.74
CA LYS A 514 11.28 9.37 -15.40
C LYS A 514 10.63 10.74 -15.17
N ASN A 515 9.74 11.14 -16.08
CA ASN A 515 9.05 12.43 -16.06
C ASN A 515 7.52 12.28 -15.87
N LYS A 516 7.06 11.13 -15.34
CA LYS A 516 5.64 10.82 -15.14
C LYS A 516 5.44 10.23 -13.74
N ASP A 517 4.30 10.55 -13.14
CA ASP A 517 3.89 9.95 -11.87
C ASP A 517 3.24 8.59 -12.06
N TYR A 518 2.66 8.34 -13.23
CA TYR A 518 2.04 7.08 -13.59
C TYR A 518 2.01 6.87 -15.12
N ILE A 519 1.79 5.63 -15.51
CA ILE A 519 1.40 5.20 -16.85
C ILE A 519 0.16 4.32 -16.74
N ASP A 520 -0.70 4.36 -17.74
CA ASP A 520 -1.86 3.48 -17.86
C ASP A 520 -1.95 2.91 -19.29
N TYR A 521 -2.48 1.69 -19.38
CA TYR A 521 -2.72 0.95 -20.61
C TYR A 521 -4.19 0.64 -20.72
N LYS A 522 -4.78 0.83 -21.90
CA LYS A 522 -6.22 0.81 -22.12
C LYS A 522 -6.65 -0.15 -23.22
N TYR A 523 -7.83 -0.69 -23.05
CA TYR A 523 -8.55 -1.40 -24.09
C TYR A 523 -9.96 -0.80 -24.21
N LYS A 524 -10.29 -0.20 -25.36
CA LYS A 524 -11.57 0.49 -25.57
C LYS A 524 -11.92 1.44 -24.40
N ASP A 525 -11.04 2.37 -24.09
CA ASP A 525 -11.15 3.36 -22.99
C ASP A 525 -11.11 2.80 -21.56
N ASN A 526 -11.13 1.49 -21.37
CA ASN A 526 -11.01 0.88 -20.05
C ASN A 526 -9.55 0.62 -19.70
N VAL A 527 -9.09 1.11 -18.56
CA VAL A 527 -7.75 0.84 -18.05
C VAL A 527 -7.67 -0.62 -17.64
N PHE A 528 -6.77 -1.39 -18.28
CA PHE A 528 -6.51 -2.78 -17.86
C PHE A 528 -5.25 -2.91 -17.02
N VAL A 529 -4.28 -1.98 -17.13
CA VAL A 529 -3.14 -1.86 -16.23
C VAL A 529 -2.86 -0.39 -15.96
N LYS A 530 -2.51 -0.07 -14.71
CA LYS A 530 -1.97 1.23 -14.29
C LYS A 530 -0.78 1.01 -13.38
N ILE A 531 0.33 1.68 -13.67
CA ILE A 531 1.57 1.64 -12.88
C ILE A 531 1.82 3.04 -12.34
N ILE A 532 1.90 3.18 -11.01
CA ILE A 532 2.11 4.45 -10.32
C ILE A 532 3.49 4.43 -9.67
N LYS A 533 4.27 5.46 -9.91
CA LYS A 533 5.59 5.67 -9.33
C LYS A 533 5.50 5.94 -7.82
N LYS A 534 6.34 5.27 -7.03
CA LYS A 534 6.46 5.43 -5.57
C LYS A 534 7.92 5.56 -5.11
N TYR A 535 8.81 6.00 -5.99
CA TYR A 535 10.25 6.12 -5.73
C TYR A 535 10.80 7.48 -6.19
N GLU A 536 12.03 7.78 -5.79
CA GLU A 536 12.78 8.97 -6.14
C GLU A 536 13.51 8.85 -7.50
N LYS A 537 14.29 9.87 -7.88
CA LYS A 537 14.82 10.07 -9.24
C LYS A 537 15.90 9.09 -9.71
N THR A 538 16.60 8.37 -8.83
CA THR A 538 17.75 7.52 -9.21
C THR A 538 17.37 6.05 -9.22
N PHE A 539 17.77 5.31 -10.27
CA PHE A 539 17.56 3.86 -10.33
C PHE A 539 18.48 3.14 -9.34
N LYS A 540 17.89 2.33 -8.45
CA LYS A 540 18.59 1.61 -7.37
C LYS A 540 18.60 0.10 -7.63
N ASN A 541 19.40 -0.61 -6.86
CA ASN A 541 19.51 -2.07 -6.97
C ASN A 541 18.28 -2.81 -6.41
N TYR A 542 17.58 -2.21 -5.44
CA TYR A 542 16.40 -2.78 -4.75
C TYR A 542 15.60 -1.69 -4.04
N GLY A 543 14.43 -2.05 -3.52
CA GLY A 543 13.60 -1.20 -2.65
C GLY A 543 12.80 -0.12 -3.39
N GLN A 544 12.86 -0.03 -4.72
CA GLN A 544 12.08 0.94 -5.48
C GLN A 544 10.69 0.41 -5.77
N MET A 545 9.72 1.01 -5.09
CA MET A 545 8.34 0.56 -5.12
C MET A 545 7.54 1.24 -6.22
N ILE A 546 6.72 0.46 -6.89
CA ILE A 546 5.63 0.91 -7.78
C ILE A 546 4.31 0.37 -7.24
N ASN A 547 3.21 1.03 -7.57
CA ASN A 547 1.87 0.51 -7.29
C ASN A 547 1.22 0.12 -8.61
N VAL A 548 0.89 -1.16 -8.76
CA VAL A 548 0.41 -1.75 -10.01
C VAL A 548 -1.04 -2.18 -9.86
N TYR A 549 -1.93 -1.59 -10.65
CA TYR A 549 -3.29 -2.05 -10.82
C TYR A 549 -3.38 -2.91 -12.07
N VAL A 550 -3.92 -4.11 -11.93
CA VAL A 550 -4.29 -5.00 -13.05
C VAL A 550 -5.78 -5.29 -12.94
N GLU A 551 -6.53 -5.03 -13.99
CA GLU A 551 -8.01 -5.16 -14.02
C GLU A 551 -8.48 -6.55 -13.56
N LYS A 552 -7.80 -7.61 -13.99
CA LYS A 552 -8.11 -8.99 -13.62
C LYS A 552 -7.91 -9.28 -12.13
N ILE A 553 -7.01 -8.56 -11.47
CA ILE A 553 -6.76 -8.68 -10.02
C ILE A 553 -7.73 -7.76 -9.26
N GLY A 554 -8.07 -6.61 -9.86
CA GLY A 554 -9.08 -5.68 -9.36
C GLY A 554 -8.64 -4.79 -8.21
N ILE A 555 -7.43 -5.00 -7.64
CA ILE A 555 -6.86 -4.24 -6.53
C ILE A 555 -5.44 -3.84 -6.89
N PRO A 556 -5.04 -2.56 -6.68
CA PRO A 556 -3.65 -2.16 -6.83
C PRO A 556 -2.73 -2.89 -5.86
N GLN A 557 -1.59 -3.36 -6.34
CA GLN A 557 -0.57 -4.05 -5.56
C GLN A 557 0.70 -3.20 -5.50
N ASP A 558 1.37 -3.19 -4.35
CA ASP A 558 2.71 -2.62 -4.25
C ASP A 558 3.74 -3.69 -4.66
N GLU A 559 4.54 -3.38 -5.66
CA GLU A 559 5.56 -4.22 -6.25
C GLU A 559 6.89 -3.47 -6.28
N PHE A 560 8.01 -4.18 -6.40
CA PHE A 560 9.32 -3.53 -6.47
C PHE A 560 9.92 -3.70 -7.87
N LEU A 561 10.62 -2.67 -8.35
CA LEU A 561 11.35 -2.75 -9.60
C LEU A 561 12.45 -3.80 -9.51
N ILE A 562 12.54 -4.68 -10.51
CA ILE A 562 13.60 -5.68 -10.63
C ILE A 562 14.78 -5.03 -11.35
N ASN A 563 15.92 -4.90 -10.66
CA ASN A 563 17.18 -4.55 -11.31
C ASN A 563 17.87 -5.85 -11.76
N PHE A 564 17.62 -6.27 -13.00
CA PHE A 564 18.15 -7.53 -13.52
C PHE A 564 19.68 -7.56 -13.57
N ASP A 565 20.35 -6.44 -13.85
CA ASP A 565 21.82 -6.36 -13.84
C ASP A 565 22.38 -6.66 -12.46
N TYR A 566 21.76 -6.11 -11.43
CA TYR A 566 22.15 -6.39 -10.04
C TYR A 566 21.89 -7.86 -9.67
N ILE A 567 20.71 -8.39 -9.98
CA ILE A 567 20.35 -9.79 -9.71
C ILE A 567 21.31 -10.75 -10.41
N THR A 568 21.65 -10.49 -11.68
CA THR A 568 22.58 -11.30 -12.46
C THR A 568 23.99 -11.28 -11.86
N LYS A 569 24.47 -10.12 -11.40
CA LYS A 569 25.74 -10.02 -10.67
C LYS A 569 25.76 -10.85 -9.37
N GLU A 570 24.65 -10.82 -8.62
CA GLU A 570 24.55 -11.61 -7.40
C GLU A 570 24.49 -13.12 -7.67
N PHE A 571 23.77 -13.57 -8.70
CA PHE A 571 23.76 -14.97 -9.15
C PHE A 571 25.15 -15.43 -9.63
N LYS A 572 25.87 -14.60 -10.35
CA LYS A 572 27.24 -14.92 -10.82
C LYS A 572 28.20 -15.22 -9.65
N LYS A 573 28.04 -14.58 -8.49
CA LYS A 573 28.82 -14.90 -7.27
C LYS A 573 28.55 -16.31 -6.74
N LYS A 574 27.46 -16.93 -7.16
CA LYS A 574 27.04 -18.29 -6.80
C LYS A 574 27.25 -19.29 -7.93
N ASN A 575 28.08 -18.96 -8.93
CA ASN A 575 28.31 -19.76 -10.14
C ASN A 575 27.03 -20.05 -10.94
N ILE A 576 26.08 -19.11 -10.94
CA ILE A 576 24.86 -19.17 -11.73
C ILE A 576 24.92 -18.06 -12.77
N VAL A 577 24.89 -18.43 -14.04
CA VAL A 577 25.09 -17.51 -15.19
C VAL A 577 23.87 -17.46 -16.08
N VAL A 578 23.73 -16.37 -16.84
CA VAL A 578 22.66 -16.23 -17.83
C VAL A 578 22.90 -17.21 -18.98
N GLN A 579 21.92 -18.03 -19.29
CA GLN A 579 21.87 -18.89 -20.47
C GLN A 579 21.07 -18.25 -21.59
N GLU A 580 19.96 -17.59 -21.26
CA GLU A 580 19.09 -16.91 -22.20
C GLU A 580 18.37 -15.74 -21.54
N GLU A 581 18.25 -14.63 -22.27
CA GLU A 581 17.47 -13.46 -21.84
C GLU A 581 16.78 -12.86 -23.08
N ASN A 582 15.47 -12.60 -22.98
CA ASN A 582 14.72 -11.92 -24.03
C ASN A 582 13.58 -11.08 -23.47
N SER A 583 13.22 -10.01 -24.19
CA SER A 583 11.96 -9.31 -23.98
C SER A 583 10.79 -10.21 -24.39
N PHE A 584 9.66 -10.05 -23.74
CA PHE A 584 8.43 -10.74 -24.14
C PHE A 584 8.00 -10.39 -25.57
N THR A 585 8.30 -9.19 -26.06
CA THR A 585 7.97 -8.77 -27.45
C THR A 585 8.63 -9.63 -28.52
N HIS A 586 9.72 -10.34 -28.19
CA HIS A 586 10.45 -11.21 -29.13
C HIS A 586 9.56 -12.26 -29.81
N HIS A 587 8.52 -12.76 -29.12
CA HIS A 587 7.67 -13.84 -29.59
C HIS A 587 6.27 -13.41 -30.09
N ILE A 588 6.02 -12.11 -30.29
CA ILE A 588 4.69 -11.61 -30.68
C ILE A 588 4.29 -12.14 -32.07
N LYS A 589 5.20 -12.14 -33.03
CA LYS A 589 4.91 -12.61 -34.39
C LYS A 589 4.54 -14.09 -34.42
N GLU A 590 5.26 -14.90 -33.68
CA GLU A 590 5.00 -16.36 -33.56
C GLU A 590 3.64 -16.61 -32.90
N TYR A 591 3.31 -15.87 -31.83
CA TYR A 591 2.01 -15.97 -31.17
C TYR A 591 0.85 -15.61 -32.09
N ILE A 592 0.97 -14.51 -32.86
CA ILE A 592 -0.06 -14.09 -33.81
C ILE A 592 -0.25 -15.16 -34.89
N ALA A 593 0.81 -15.73 -35.40
CA ALA A 593 0.76 -16.78 -36.41
C ALA A 593 0.14 -18.07 -35.90
N GLU A 594 0.48 -18.49 -34.66
CA GLU A 594 0.01 -19.75 -34.08
C GLU A 594 -1.45 -19.67 -33.60
N TYR A 595 -1.87 -18.54 -32.99
CA TYR A 595 -3.19 -18.43 -32.34
C TYR A 595 -4.20 -17.59 -33.10
N ASN A 596 -3.79 -16.92 -34.19
CA ASN A 596 -4.61 -15.96 -34.95
C ASN A 596 -5.26 -14.90 -34.06
N LYS A 597 -4.50 -14.39 -33.07
CA LYS A 597 -4.96 -13.40 -32.09
C LYS A 597 -4.12 -12.13 -32.19
N GLN A 598 -4.77 -11.03 -32.52
CA GLN A 598 -4.13 -9.71 -32.56
C GLN A 598 -3.99 -9.12 -31.16
N LEU A 599 -2.90 -8.41 -30.94
CA LEU A 599 -2.65 -7.61 -29.74
C LEU A 599 -2.83 -6.13 -30.10
N THR A 600 -3.43 -5.35 -29.22
CA THR A 600 -3.53 -3.91 -29.37
C THR A 600 -2.18 -3.24 -29.08
N ASP A 601 -2.00 -2.00 -29.54
CA ASP A 601 -0.78 -1.23 -29.27
C ASP A 601 -0.48 -1.10 -27.77
N ASP A 602 -1.51 -0.89 -26.95
CA ASP A 602 -1.34 -0.79 -25.50
C ASP A 602 -1.00 -2.14 -24.86
N GLU A 603 -1.53 -3.26 -25.37
CA GLU A 603 -1.09 -4.60 -24.94
C GLU A 603 0.38 -4.82 -25.30
N ILE A 604 0.81 -4.45 -26.51
CA ILE A 604 2.21 -4.58 -26.96
C ILE A 604 3.14 -3.71 -26.10
N LYS A 605 2.80 -2.44 -25.87
CA LYS A 605 3.58 -1.54 -25.00
C LYS A 605 3.69 -2.07 -23.58
N TYR A 606 2.63 -2.68 -23.05
CA TYR A 606 2.68 -3.27 -21.72
C TYR A 606 3.50 -4.57 -21.69
N ILE A 607 3.40 -5.41 -22.75
CA ILE A 607 4.21 -6.61 -22.93
C ILE A 607 5.69 -6.27 -22.97
N ASP A 608 6.07 -5.16 -23.59
CA ASP A 608 7.46 -4.68 -23.70
C ASP A 608 8.11 -4.33 -22.35
N LEU A 609 7.31 -4.15 -21.31
CA LEU A 609 7.81 -3.99 -19.94
C LEU A 609 8.27 -5.29 -19.29
N HIS A 610 8.12 -6.43 -19.96
CA HIS A 610 8.42 -7.73 -19.39
C HIS A 610 9.58 -8.40 -20.12
N LYS A 611 10.36 -9.13 -19.34
CA LYS A 611 11.36 -10.05 -19.87
C LYS A 611 11.36 -11.37 -19.14
N TYR A 612 11.98 -12.36 -19.75
CA TYR A 612 12.35 -13.59 -19.09
C TYR A 612 13.85 -13.78 -19.09
N ILE A 613 14.35 -14.44 -18.08
CA ILE A 613 15.74 -14.87 -18.00
C ILE A 613 15.78 -16.33 -17.56
N VAL A 614 16.62 -17.09 -18.25
CA VAL A 614 16.99 -18.44 -17.88
C VAL A 614 18.43 -18.43 -17.41
N TYR A 615 18.64 -18.76 -16.16
CA TYR A 615 19.96 -18.91 -15.57
C TYR A 615 20.36 -20.38 -15.51
N LYS A 616 21.65 -20.67 -15.66
CA LYS A 616 22.23 -22.00 -15.53
C LYS A 616 23.24 -22.05 -14.40
N SER A 617 23.16 -23.07 -13.54
CA SER A 617 24.20 -23.40 -12.55
C SER A 617 25.41 -24.07 -13.22
N LEU A 618 26.61 -23.60 -12.94
CA LEU A 618 27.87 -24.14 -13.47
C LEU A 618 28.44 -25.26 -12.59
#